data_273ff2cff171d43f5ce17b3d3843fd2d
#
_entry.id   273ff2cff171d43f5ce17b3d3843fd2d
#
_cell.length_a   1.000
_cell.length_b   1.000
_cell.length_c   1.000
_cell.angle_alpha   90.00
_cell.angle_beta   90.00
_cell.angle_gamma   90.00
#
_symmetry.space_group_name_H-M   'P 1'
#
loop_
_entity.id
_entity.type
_entity.pdbx_description
1 polymer ?
#
loop_
_entity_poly.entity_id
_entity_poly.type
_entity_poly.pdbx_seq_one_letter_code
_entity_poly.pdbx_strand_id
1 'polypeptide(L)'
;MSSRLFQNIREKYGLVYSIYAAHSAYIGTGSFDIAAGMSAENLGRVAELICEEINTIKYSNLSKSDVDRAKEMLKGSYILGYESTGARMQGAGRSLLIGKKIHTQEEALKMIDDVSVASVGEIIDRVLDISTLSAAAVGQTDSIDGLFRF
;
A
#
# COMPACT_ATOMS: atom_id res chain seq x y z
N MET A 1 -11.15 -3.12 2.63
CA MET A 1 -12.24 -2.12 2.74
C MET A 1 -11.97 -0.98 3.74
N SER A 2 -10.97 -1.09 4.62
CA SER A 2 -10.66 -0.06 5.64
C SER A 2 -9.47 0.85 5.30
N SER A 3 -8.92 0.78 4.09
CA SER A 3 -7.86 1.70 3.67
C SER A 3 -8.42 3.11 3.41
N ARG A 4 -7.62 4.14 3.65
CA ARG A 4 -7.98 5.54 3.39
C ARG A 4 -8.38 5.78 1.94
N LEU A 5 -7.62 5.22 0.98
CA LEU A 5 -7.94 5.30 -0.45
C LEU A 5 -9.34 4.76 -0.74
N PHE A 6 -9.67 3.59 -0.18
CA PHE A 6 -10.98 2.99 -0.38
C PHE A 6 -12.10 3.85 0.21
N GLN A 7 -11.95 4.28 1.47
CA GLN A 7 -12.97 5.08 2.15
C GLN A 7 -13.15 6.45 1.51
N ASN A 8 -12.04 7.14 1.19
CA ASN A 8 -12.09 8.51 0.71
C ASN A 8 -12.41 8.61 -0.79
N ILE A 9 -12.00 7.64 -1.62
CA ILE A 9 -12.19 7.75 -3.08
C ILE A 9 -13.35 6.88 -3.55
N ARG A 10 -13.48 5.64 -3.05
CA ARG A 10 -14.55 4.76 -3.47
C ARG A 10 -15.84 5.01 -2.72
N GLU A 11 -15.83 4.99 -1.38
CA GLU A 11 -17.07 5.10 -0.60
C GLU A 11 -17.61 6.53 -0.58
N LYS A 12 -16.75 7.51 -0.39
CA LYS A 12 -17.19 8.92 -0.28
C LYS A 12 -17.57 9.52 -1.61
N TYR A 13 -16.83 9.25 -2.68
CA TYR A 13 -17.04 9.89 -3.99
C TYR A 13 -17.62 8.95 -5.05
N GLY A 14 -17.53 7.64 -4.89
CA GLY A 14 -18.08 6.68 -5.86
C GLY A 14 -17.39 6.67 -7.22
N LEU A 15 -16.17 7.23 -7.33
CA LEU A 15 -15.50 7.48 -8.61
C LEU A 15 -14.76 6.26 -9.17
N VAL A 16 -14.58 5.21 -8.38
CA VAL A 16 -13.80 4.03 -8.78
C VAL A 16 -14.55 2.73 -8.49
N TYR A 17 -14.39 1.75 -9.35
CA TYR A 17 -14.87 0.37 -9.10
C TYR A 17 -13.99 -0.37 -8.11
N SER A 18 -12.68 -0.14 -8.23
CA SER A 18 -11.67 -0.72 -7.33
C SER A 18 -10.55 0.29 -7.11
N ILE A 19 -9.98 0.29 -5.92
CA ILE A 19 -8.75 1.02 -5.60
C ILE A 19 -8.02 0.29 -4.49
N TYR A 20 -6.71 0.13 -4.66
CA TYR A 20 -5.86 -0.49 -3.66
C TYR A 20 -4.42 0.00 -3.78
N ALA A 21 -3.69 -0.13 -2.70
CA ALA A 21 -2.24 0.03 -2.68
C ALA A 21 -1.59 -1.32 -2.43
N ALA A 22 -0.48 -1.56 -3.09
CA ALA A 22 0.31 -2.78 -2.95
C ALA A 22 1.79 -2.45 -2.93
N HIS A 23 2.59 -3.36 -2.42
CA HIS A 23 4.04 -3.27 -2.49
C HIS A 23 4.61 -4.56 -3.08
N SER A 24 5.68 -4.43 -3.83
CA SER A 24 6.48 -5.54 -4.31
C SER A 24 7.90 -5.39 -3.79
N ALA A 25 8.46 -6.47 -3.24
CA ALA A 25 9.81 -6.47 -2.70
C ALA A 25 10.63 -7.59 -3.35
N TYR A 26 11.77 -7.21 -3.92
CA TYR A 26 12.74 -8.10 -4.54
C TYR A 26 14.12 -7.90 -3.90
N ILE A 27 15.12 -8.67 -4.32
CA ILE A 27 16.50 -8.45 -3.87
C ILE A 27 17.02 -7.16 -4.52
N GLY A 28 17.29 -6.15 -3.67
CA GLY A 28 17.88 -4.88 -4.10
C GLY A 28 16.92 -3.88 -4.77
N THR A 29 15.64 -4.22 -4.96
CA THR A 29 14.64 -3.32 -5.55
C THR A 29 13.24 -3.62 -5.05
N GLY A 30 12.30 -2.73 -5.37
CA GLY A 30 10.88 -2.90 -5.05
C GLY A 30 10.05 -1.77 -5.62
N SER A 31 8.74 -1.89 -5.54
CA SER A 31 7.79 -0.85 -5.89
C SER A 31 6.70 -0.70 -4.82
N PHE A 32 6.13 0.48 -4.78
CA PHE A 32 4.88 0.75 -4.10
C PHE A 32 3.92 1.29 -5.15
N ASP A 33 2.82 0.60 -5.34
CA ASP A 33 1.91 0.83 -6.44
C ASP A 33 0.52 1.17 -5.91
N ILE A 34 -0.14 2.15 -6.51
CA ILE A 34 -1.57 2.41 -6.32
C ILE A 34 -2.25 2.09 -7.65
N ALA A 35 -3.21 1.17 -7.62
CA ALA A 35 -3.99 0.82 -8.79
C ALA A 35 -5.47 1.15 -8.56
N ALA A 36 -6.10 1.70 -9.59
CA ALA A 36 -7.51 2.07 -9.57
C ALA A 36 -8.19 1.70 -10.90
N GLY A 37 -9.38 1.13 -10.80
CA GLY A 37 -10.27 0.87 -11.94
C GLY A 37 -11.45 1.82 -11.90
N MET A 38 -11.67 2.58 -13.00
CA MET A 38 -12.68 3.63 -13.08
C MET A 38 -13.16 3.87 -14.51
N SER A 39 -14.21 4.68 -14.67
CA SER A 39 -14.56 5.24 -15.98
C SER A 39 -13.54 6.28 -16.43
N ALA A 40 -13.28 6.37 -17.74
CA ALA A 40 -12.27 7.28 -18.29
C ALA A 40 -12.49 8.76 -17.89
N GLU A 41 -13.74 9.18 -17.81
CA GLU A 41 -14.14 10.55 -17.39
C GLU A 41 -13.69 10.90 -15.95
N ASN A 42 -13.50 9.90 -15.08
CA ASN A 42 -13.12 10.11 -13.69
C ASN A 42 -11.60 10.15 -13.48
N LEU A 43 -10.81 9.83 -14.51
CA LEU A 43 -9.35 9.66 -14.40
C LEU A 43 -8.66 10.88 -13.78
N GLY A 44 -8.95 12.08 -14.26
CA GLY A 44 -8.35 13.31 -13.74
C GLY A 44 -8.66 13.53 -12.26
N ARG A 45 -9.94 13.40 -11.89
CA ARG A 45 -10.35 13.61 -10.50
C ARG A 45 -9.81 12.55 -9.54
N VAL A 46 -9.76 11.30 -9.98
CA VAL A 46 -9.17 10.20 -9.17
C VAL A 46 -7.66 10.41 -8.99
N ALA A 47 -6.95 10.85 -10.01
CA ALA A 47 -5.52 11.18 -9.90
C ALA A 47 -5.28 12.28 -8.86
N GLU A 48 -6.05 13.38 -8.92
CA GLU A 48 -5.99 14.45 -7.93
C GLU A 48 -6.22 13.92 -6.50
N LEU A 49 -7.29 13.15 -6.30
CA LEU A 49 -7.63 12.60 -4.99
C LEU A 49 -6.56 11.65 -4.43
N ILE A 50 -5.93 10.85 -5.28
CA ILE A 50 -4.81 9.99 -4.88
C ILE A 50 -3.66 10.87 -4.37
N CYS A 51 -3.35 11.94 -5.06
CA CYS A 51 -2.27 12.83 -4.64
C CYS A 51 -2.62 13.64 -3.39
N GLU A 52 -3.87 14.09 -3.26
CA GLU A 52 -4.36 14.69 -2.01
C GLU A 52 -4.18 13.73 -0.82
N GLU A 53 -4.49 12.43 -0.98
CA GLU A 53 -4.30 11.41 0.06
C GLU A 53 -2.82 11.16 0.36
N ILE A 54 -1.96 11.09 -0.64
CA ILE A 54 -0.51 10.96 -0.45
C ILE A 54 0.03 12.16 0.34
N ASN A 55 -0.33 13.37 -0.06
CA ASN A 55 0.08 14.59 0.63
C ASN A 55 -0.47 14.64 2.06
N THR A 56 -1.71 14.21 2.26
CA THR A 56 -2.31 14.13 3.60
C THR A 56 -1.53 13.19 4.50
N ILE A 57 -1.14 12.02 4.02
CA ILE A 57 -0.34 11.06 4.80
C ILE A 57 1.07 11.62 5.07
N LYS A 58 1.65 12.29 4.09
CA LYS A 58 3.02 12.84 4.20
C LYS A 58 3.12 14.02 5.17
N TYR A 59 2.13 14.92 5.16
CA TYR A 59 2.19 16.18 5.89
C TYR A 59 1.30 16.25 7.13
N SER A 60 0.29 15.38 7.27
CA SER A 60 -0.44 15.24 8.51
C SER A 60 0.25 14.19 9.40
N ASN A 61 0.48 14.54 10.65
CA ASN A 61 1.08 13.63 11.61
C ASN A 61 0.30 12.31 11.64
N LEU A 62 0.97 11.23 11.24
CA LEU A 62 0.44 9.88 11.35
C LEU A 62 0.13 9.59 12.81
N SER A 63 -1.12 9.30 13.12
CA SER A 63 -1.51 9.05 14.49
C SER A 63 -1.08 7.66 14.96
N LYS A 64 -0.77 7.55 16.26
CA LYS A 64 -0.51 6.24 16.86
C LYS A 64 -1.68 5.26 16.64
N SER A 65 -2.93 5.75 16.72
CA SER A 65 -4.13 4.93 16.51
C SER A 65 -4.24 4.37 15.09
N ASP A 66 -3.77 5.10 14.06
CA ASP A 66 -3.76 4.60 12.69
C ASP A 66 -2.75 3.46 12.51
N VAL A 67 -1.56 3.61 13.11
CA VAL A 67 -0.53 2.57 13.09
C VAL A 67 -1.00 1.34 13.88
N ASP A 68 -1.55 1.53 15.07
CA ASP A 68 -2.05 0.41 15.89
C ASP A 68 -3.17 -0.35 15.17
N ARG A 69 -4.12 0.35 14.54
CA ARG A 69 -5.17 -0.27 13.72
C ARG A 69 -4.60 -1.05 12.52
N ALA A 70 -3.62 -0.49 11.84
CA ALA A 70 -2.96 -1.17 10.73
C ALA A 70 -2.22 -2.44 11.19
N LYS A 71 -1.55 -2.41 12.35
CA LYS A 71 -0.92 -3.57 12.96
C LYS A 71 -1.93 -4.69 13.26
N GLU A 72 -3.05 -4.35 13.88
CA GLU A 72 -4.08 -5.36 14.20
C GLU A 72 -4.65 -6.01 12.94
N MET A 73 -4.90 -5.23 11.89
CA MET A 73 -5.33 -5.75 10.60
C MET A 73 -4.28 -6.68 9.98
N LEU A 74 -3.02 -6.28 10.02
CA LEU A 74 -1.91 -7.06 9.47
C LEU A 74 -1.71 -8.36 10.24
N LYS A 75 -1.75 -8.33 11.58
CA LYS A 75 -1.69 -9.53 12.44
C LYS A 75 -2.84 -10.48 12.15
N GLY A 76 -4.06 -9.98 12.08
CA GLY A 76 -5.23 -10.80 11.74
C GLY A 76 -5.09 -11.48 10.37
N SER A 77 -4.69 -10.74 9.35
CA SER A 77 -4.46 -11.29 8.00
C SER A 77 -3.32 -12.31 7.99
N TYR A 78 -2.25 -12.06 8.74
CA TYR A 78 -1.12 -12.97 8.84
C TYR A 78 -1.50 -14.27 9.53
N ILE A 79 -2.23 -14.22 10.64
CA ILE A 79 -2.68 -15.41 11.40
C ILE A 79 -3.57 -16.28 10.50
N LEU A 80 -4.58 -15.68 9.86
CA LEU A 80 -5.47 -16.40 8.95
C LEU A 80 -4.72 -17.01 7.75
N GLY A 81 -3.79 -16.27 7.17
CA GLY A 81 -2.95 -16.79 6.09
C GLY A 81 -2.03 -17.92 6.53
N TYR A 82 -1.55 -17.90 7.79
CA TYR A 82 -0.65 -18.90 8.33
C TYR A 82 -1.31 -20.27 8.60
N GLU A 83 -2.64 -20.32 8.64
CA GLU A 83 -3.38 -21.59 8.74
C GLU A 83 -3.21 -22.47 7.49
N SER A 84 -3.00 -21.85 6.32
CA SER A 84 -2.78 -22.58 5.07
C SER A 84 -1.39 -23.21 5.02
N THR A 85 -1.34 -24.54 4.89
CA THR A 85 -0.08 -25.28 4.69
C THR A 85 0.64 -24.86 3.42
N GLY A 86 -0.11 -24.57 2.35
CA GLY A 86 0.43 -24.05 1.09
C GLY A 86 1.08 -22.68 1.26
N ALA A 87 0.45 -21.75 1.97
CA ALA A 87 1.01 -20.43 2.24
C ALA A 87 2.28 -20.53 3.12
N ARG A 88 2.29 -21.40 4.10
CA ARG A 88 3.48 -21.66 4.94
C ARG A 88 4.64 -22.21 4.13
N MET A 89 4.37 -23.19 3.27
CA MET A 89 5.38 -23.77 2.37
C MET A 89 5.95 -22.70 1.43
N GLN A 90 5.09 -21.91 0.77
CA GLN A 90 5.52 -20.84 -0.15
C GLN A 90 6.32 -19.76 0.58
N GLY A 91 5.90 -19.35 1.76
CA GLY A 91 6.62 -18.38 2.59
C GLY A 91 8.01 -18.86 2.98
N ALA A 92 8.12 -20.09 3.46
CA ALA A 92 9.40 -20.71 3.81
C ALA A 92 10.31 -20.87 2.59
N GLY A 93 9.78 -21.39 1.48
CA GLY A 93 10.53 -21.55 0.23
C GLY A 93 11.04 -20.22 -0.32
N ARG A 94 10.21 -19.18 -0.32
CA ARG A 94 10.63 -17.83 -0.73
C ARG A 94 11.73 -17.29 0.16
N SER A 95 11.62 -17.43 1.48
CA SER A 95 12.66 -16.97 2.42
C SER A 95 13.99 -17.64 2.15
N LEU A 96 14.00 -18.95 1.93
CA LEU A 96 15.22 -19.70 1.60
C LEU A 96 15.83 -19.25 0.27
N LEU A 97 15.01 -19.08 -0.78
CA LEU A 97 15.49 -18.65 -2.09
C LEU A 97 16.18 -17.29 -2.08
N ILE A 98 15.73 -16.37 -1.23
CA ILE A 98 16.32 -15.03 -1.11
C ILE A 98 17.34 -14.93 0.03
N GLY A 99 17.75 -16.05 0.62
CA GLY A 99 18.75 -16.09 1.69
C GLY A 99 18.31 -15.45 3.01
N LYS A 100 17.00 -15.36 3.26
CA LYS A 100 16.44 -14.81 4.50
C LYS A 100 16.09 -15.90 5.49
N LYS A 101 16.10 -15.54 6.79
CA LYS A 101 15.64 -16.41 7.87
C LYS A 101 14.15 -16.74 7.70
N ILE A 102 13.79 -17.99 7.95
CA ILE A 102 12.39 -18.38 8.14
C ILE A 102 12.00 -17.99 9.56
N HIS A 103 11.07 -17.08 9.71
CA HIS A 103 10.55 -16.66 11.00
C HIS A 103 9.44 -17.59 11.49
N THR A 104 9.39 -17.82 12.79
CA THR A 104 8.22 -18.44 13.41
C THR A 104 7.04 -17.46 13.38
N GLN A 105 5.83 -17.96 13.63
CA GLN A 105 4.65 -17.10 13.72
C GLN A 105 4.81 -16.04 14.81
N GLU A 106 5.33 -16.42 15.97
CA GLU A 106 5.57 -15.52 17.10
C GLU A 106 6.58 -14.43 16.75
N GLU A 107 7.71 -14.79 16.11
CA GLU A 107 8.69 -13.82 15.64
C GLU A 107 8.08 -12.83 14.64
N ALA A 108 7.27 -13.32 13.71
CA ALA A 108 6.63 -12.45 12.72
C ALA A 108 5.62 -11.48 13.36
N LEU A 109 4.80 -11.95 14.30
CA LEU A 109 3.87 -11.11 15.05
C LEU A 109 4.61 -10.07 15.87
N LYS A 110 5.72 -10.44 16.52
CA LYS A 110 6.57 -9.50 17.25
C LYS A 110 7.16 -8.43 16.32
N MET A 111 7.63 -8.80 15.14
CA MET A 111 8.12 -7.82 14.15
C MET A 111 7.04 -6.79 13.77
N ILE A 112 5.77 -7.20 13.67
CA ILE A 112 4.65 -6.28 13.43
C ILE A 112 4.45 -5.37 14.65
N ASP A 113 4.53 -5.91 15.87
CA ASP A 113 4.38 -5.14 17.11
C ASP A 113 5.51 -4.11 17.29
N ASP A 114 6.71 -4.41 16.84
CA ASP A 114 7.88 -3.54 16.94
C ASP A 114 7.84 -2.34 15.96
N VAL A 115 6.91 -2.32 14.98
CA VAL A 115 6.72 -1.17 14.08
C VAL A 115 6.26 0.05 14.86
N SER A 116 6.94 1.17 14.71
CA SER A 116 6.63 2.44 15.36
C SER A 116 6.08 3.49 14.39
N VAL A 117 5.44 4.53 14.91
CA VAL A 117 5.03 5.69 14.11
C VAL A 117 6.24 6.33 13.41
N ALA A 118 7.38 6.42 14.10
CA ALA A 118 8.59 6.99 13.53
C ALA A 118 9.11 6.16 12.34
N SER A 119 9.19 4.83 12.48
CA SER A 119 9.65 3.97 11.39
C SER A 119 8.71 3.99 10.18
N VAL A 120 7.39 4.13 10.39
CA VAL A 120 6.43 4.32 9.29
C VAL A 120 6.64 5.68 8.63
N GLY A 121 6.89 6.75 9.40
CA GLY A 121 7.19 8.09 8.88
C GLY A 121 8.42 8.09 7.96
N GLU A 122 9.51 7.44 8.37
CA GLU A 122 10.71 7.31 7.54
C GLU A 122 10.45 6.62 6.19
N ILE A 123 9.59 5.61 6.19
CA ILE A 123 9.21 4.91 4.94
C ILE A 123 8.31 5.80 4.07
N ILE A 124 7.37 6.53 4.67
CA ILE A 124 6.52 7.48 3.95
C ILE A 124 7.37 8.52 3.20
N ASP A 125 8.35 9.12 3.88
CA ASP A 125 9.24 10.12 3.27
C ASP A 125 10.05 9.57 2.10
N ARG A 126 10.45 8.30 2.18
CA ARG A 126 11.25 7.64 1.14
C ARG A 126 10.43 7.13 -0.03
N VAL A 127 9.21 6.68 0.19
CA VAL A 127 8.41 5.92 -0.78
C VAL A 127 7.35 6.80 -1.44
N LEU A 128 6.74 7.74 -0.68
CA LEU A 128 5.68 8.59 -1.19
C LEU A 128 6.22 9.94 -1.70
N ASP A 129 7.25 9.89 -2.53
CA ASP A 129 7.75 11.08 -3.23
C ASP A 129 7.05 11.21 -4.59
N ILE A 130 6.10 12.14 -4.67
CA ILE A 130 5.30 12.39 -5.87
C ILE A 130 6.18 12.82 -7.05
N SER A 131 7.32 13.47 -6.80
CA SER A 131 8.24 13.92 -7.86
C SER A 131 8.87 12.76 -8.64
N THR A 132 8.90 11.57 -8.05
CA THR A 132 9.44 10.34 -8.66
C THR A 132 8.35 9.40 -9.16
N LEU A 133 7.08 9.81 -9.07
CA LEU A 133 5.94 8.98 -9.44
C LEU A 133 5.95 8.73 -10.95
N SER A 134 5.75 7.47 -11.32
CA SER A 134 5.44 7.05 -12.69
C SER A 134 3.98 6.60 -12.76
N ALA A 135 3.29 6.96 -13.82
CA ALA A 135 1.90 6.58 -14.02
C ALA A 135 1.72 5.89 -15.37
N ALA A 136 0.81 4.92 -15.39
CA ALA A 136 0.34 4.27 -16.61
C ALA A 136 -1.17 4.12 -16.57
N ALA A 137 -1.84 4.33 -17.70
CA ALA A 137 -3.26 4.09 -17.84
C ALA A 137 -3.54 3.24 -19.07
N VAL A 138 -4.53 2.36 -18.95
CA VAL A 138 -5.01 1.53 -20.06
C VAL A 138 -6.52 1.73 -20.18
N GLY A 139 -6.97 2.21 -21.34
CA GLY A 139 -8.38 2.48 -21.60
C GLY A 139 -8.58 3.53 -22.67
N GLN A 140 -9.81 4.03 -22.79
CA GLN A 140 -10.14 5.13 -23.69
C GLN A 140 -9.77 6.45 -23.01
N THR A 141 -8.53 6.89 -23.18
CA THR A 141 -8.03 8.18 -22.71
C THR A 141 -7.08 8.76 -23.76
N ASP A 142 -7.17 10.06 -23.98
CA ASP A 142 -6.34 10.74 -24.98
C ASP A 142 -4.90 10.91 -24.47
N SER A 143 -4.72 11.28 -23.21
CA SER A 143 -3.41 11.43 -22.55
C SER A 143 -3.55 11.40 -21.04
N ILE A 144 -2.47 10.98 -20.39
CA ILE A 144 -2.28 11.10 -18.94
C ILE A 144 -1.28 12.20 -18.58
N ASP A 145 -0.76 12.91 -19.59
CA ASP A 145 0.22 13.98 -19.41
C ASP A 145 -0.38 15.12 -18.58
N GLY A 146 0.31 15.44 -17.49
CA GLY A 146 -0.12 16.51 -16.59
C GLY A 146 -1.12 16.15 -15.50
N LEU A 147 -1.65 14.91 -15.46
CA LEU A 147 -2.56 14.45 -14.39
C LEU A 147 -1.88 14.39 -13.01
N PHE A 148 -0.58 14.21 -12.98
CA PHE A 148 0.23 14.09 -11.76
C PHE A 148 1.27 15.23 -11.65
N ARG A 149 0.96 16.41 -12.17
CA ARG A 149 1.78 17.62 -11.99
C ARG A 149 1.32 18.34 -10.71
N PHE A 150 2.22 18.45 -9.77
CA PHE A 150 2.04 19.12 -8.47
C PHE A 150 3.12 20.18 -8.26
#